data_608b62c4885eaa53a0074644a0eb5ec2
#
_entry.id   608b62c4885eaa53a0074644a0eb5ec2
#
_cell.length_a   1.000
_cell.length_b   1.000
_cell.length_c   1.000
_cell.angle_alpha   90.00
_cell.angle_beta   90.00
_cell.angle_gamma   90.00
#
_symmetry.space_group_name_H-M   'P 1'
#
loop_
_entity.id
_entity.type
_entity.pdbx_description
1 polymer ?
#
loop_
_entity_poly.entity_id
_entity_poly.type
_entity_poly.pdbx_seq_one_letter_code
_entity_poly.pdbx_strand_id
1 'polypeptide(L)'
;SSDLGGFDWAAAGRFPALSAPNPSYHGVSFTQAAGPAALVTYIRAVLLRDTGAAISPFNAFLLLQGLETLSLRVERHVENALRVVDFLVNHPKVERVNHPSLPENGYRPLYEKYFPRGGGSIFTFEIKGGAAEAQAFIDKLRIFSLLANVADVKSLAIHPASTTHS
;
A
#
# COMPACT_ATOMS: atom_id res chain seq x y z
N SER A 1 11.04 0.20 -8.47
CA SER A 1 12.52 0.22 -8.42
C SER A 1 13.15 0.71 -9.73
N SER A 2 12.58 0.39 -10.89
CA SER A 2 13.03 0.93 -12.19
C SER A 2 12.90 2.46 -12.24
N ASP A 3 11.89 3.01 -11.64
CA ASP A 3 11.62 4.45 -11.62
C ASP A 3 12.63 5.24 -10.77
N LEU A 4 13.17 4.64 -9.71
CA LEU A 4 14.22 5.27 -8.90
C LEU A 4 15.55 5.41 -9.64
N GLY A 5 15.87 4.50 -10.55
CA GLY A 5 17.07 4.59 -11.40
C GLY A 5 16.97 5.65 -12.49
N GLY A 6 15.75 6.00 -12.93
CA GLY A 6 15.48 7.03 -13.90
C GLY A 6 15.24 8.42 -13.31
N PHE A 7 15.15 8.53 -11.98
CA PHE A 7 14.89 9.81 -11.34
C PHE A 7 16.14 10.67 -11.24
N ASP A 8 16.08 11.92 -11.73
CA ASP A 8 17.18 12.87 -11.62
C ASP A 8 17.20 13.56 -10.24
N TRP A 9 17.93 12.93 -9.32
CA TRP A 9 18.08 13.39 -7.94
C TRP A 9 18.77 14.77 -7.85
N ALA A 10 19.69 15.08 -8.77
CA ALA A 10 20.40 16.34 -8.78
C ALA A 10 19.51 17.48 -9.27
N ALA A 11 18.83 17.28 -10.40
CA ALA A 11 17.93 18.31 -10.97
C ALA A 11 16.71 18.59 -10.05
N ALA A 12 16.27 17.62 -9.28
CA ALA A 12 15.16 17.79 -8.34
C ALA A 12 15.45 18.82 -7.23
N GLY A 13 16.71 19.07 -6.88
CA GLY A 13 17.14 20.09 -5.89
C GLY A 13 16.71 19.85 -4.44
N ARG A 14 15.95 18.80 -4.17
CA ARG A 14 15.34 18.50 -2.86
C ARG A 14 16.10 17.45 -2.05
N PHE A 15 17.14 16.87 -2.61
CA PHE A 15 17.85 15.72 -2.01
C PHE A 15 19.35 15.98 -1.88
N PRO A 16 19.76 17.00 -1.08
CA PRO A 16 21.19 17.36 -0.93
C PRO A 16 22.02 16.19 -0.38
N ALA A 17 21.45 15.31 0.44
CA ALA A 17 22.13 14.12 0.94
C ALA A 17 22.64 13.18 -0.17
N LEU A 18 22.02 13.22 -1.36
CA LEU A 18 22.45 12.42 -2.51
C LEU A 18 23.30 13.24 -3.51
N SER A 19 22.97 14.53 -3.72
CA SER A 19 23.53 15.35 -4.78
C SER A 19 24.67 16.28 -4.34
N ALA A 20 24.71 16.67 -3.06
CA ALA A 20 25.79 17.51 -2.56
C ALA A 20 27.05 16.69 -2.24
N PRO A 21 28.25 17.33 -2.25
CA PRO A 21 29.49 16.72 -1.77
C PRO A 21 29.36 16.26 -0.33
N ASN A 22 29.70 15.00 -0.04
CA ASN A 22 29.62 14.44 1.30
C ASN A 22 31.00 14.45 1.98
N PRO A 23 31.20 15.19 3.09
CA PRO A 23 32.48 15.28 3.76
C PRO A 23 33.02 13.94 4.26
N SER A 24 32.13 13.04 4.72
CA SER A 24 32.52 11.70 5.19
C SER A 24 32.97 10.76 4.07
N TYR A 25 32.76 11.15 2.81
CA TYR A 25 33.16 10.42 1.61
C TYR A 25 34.08 11.27 0.72
N HIS A 26 34.99 12.02 1.34
CA HIS A 26 36.02 12.82 0.66
C HIS A 26 35.45 13.84 -0.34
N GLY A 27 34.25 14.39 -0.06
CA GLY A 27 33.60 15.37 -0.92
C GLY A 27 32.92 14.80 -2.18
N VAL A 28 32.80 13.50 -2.30
CA VAL A 28 32.09 12.85 -3.42
C VAL A 28 30.58 12.93 -3.20
N SER A 29 29.80 13.24 -4.23
CA SER A 29 28.36 13.11 -4.19
C SER A 29 27.91 11.71 -4.66
N PHE A 30 26.85 11.18 -4.08
CA PHE A 30 26.34 9.85 -4.45
C PHE A 30 25.77 9.82 -5.87
N THR A 31 25.18 10.92 -6.33
CA THR A 31 24.70 11.03 -7.73
C THR A 31 25.81 10.96 -8.74
N GLN A 32 26.97 11.57 -8.46
CA GLN A 32 28.14 11.48 -9.35
C GLN A 32 28.84 10.13 -9.29
N ALA A 33 28.97 9.55 -8.09
CA ALA A 33 29.70 8.31 -7.91
C ALA A 33 28.93 7.05 -8.35
N ALA A 34 27.59 7.06 -8.18
CA ALA A 34 26.77 5.87 -8.37
C ALA A 34 25.64 6.02 -9.39
N GLY A 35 25.43 7.23 -9.96
CA GLY A 35 24.44 7.47 -10.99
C GLY A 35 23.06 6.94 -10.62
N PRO A 36 22.48 6.02 -11.44
CA PRO A 36 21.17 5.42 -11.16
C PRO A 36 21.06 4.67 -9.82
N ALA A 37 22.17 4.23 -9.27
CA ALA A 37 22.25 3.53 -7.99
C ALA A 37 22.48 4.46 -6.79
N ALA A 38 22.44 5.78 -6.96
CA ALA A 38 22.75 6.77 -5.91
C ALA A 38 21.99 6.54 -4.61
N LEU A 39 20.66 6.34 -4.67
CA LEU A 39 19.84 6.11 -3.49
C LEU A 39 20.23 4.82 -2.76
N VAL A 40 20.37 3.72 -3.48
CA VAL A 40 20.73 2.43 -2.88
C VAL A 40 22.13 2.48 -2.28
N THR A 41 23.07 3.15 -2.94
CA THR A 41 24.43 3.34 -2.45
C THR A 41 24.44 4.20 -1.17
N TYR A 42 23.67 5.28 -1.12
CA TYR A 42 23.51 6.09 0.09
C TYR A 42 22.89 5.30 1.24
N ILE A 43 21.83 4.53 0.98
CA ILE A 43 21.21 3.66 2.01
C ILE A 43 22.27 2.72 2.61
N ARG A 44 23.07 2.07 1.77
CA ARG A 44 24.08 1.10 2.24
C ARG A 44 25.27 1.77 2.90
N ALA A 45 25.78 2.83 2.31
CA ALA A 45 27.01 3.48 2.77
C ALA A 45 26.79 4.35 4.01
N VAL A 46 25.65 5.00 4.13
CA VAL A 46 25.35 5.94 5.21
C VAL A 46 24.33 5.37 6.18
N LEU A 47 23.08 5.14 5.74
CA LEU A 47 22.02 4.80 6.66
C LEU A 47 22.26 3.45 7.35
N LEU A 48 22.57 2.41 6.60
CA LEU A 48 22.83 1.08 7.16
C LEU A 48 24.07 1.10 8.07
N ARG A 49 25.14 1.76 7.64
CA ARG A 49 26.36 1.88 8.43
C ARG A 49 26.11 2.62 9.75
N ASP A 50 25.42 3.75 9.70
CA ASP A 50 25.29 4.65 10.85
C ASP A 50 24.22 4.16 11.84
N THR A 51 23.15 3.52 11.37
CA THR A 51 22.10 2.99 12.24
C THR A 51 22.34 1.54 12.67
N GLY A 52 23.14 0.78 11.92
CA GLY A 52 23.35 -0.64 12.16
C GLY A 52 22.09 -1.48 12.05
N ALA A 53 21.04 -0.96 11.40
CA ALA A 53 19.75 -1.62 11.30
C ALA A 53 19.86 -2.92 10.49
N ALA A 54 19.65 -4.05 11.16
CA ALA A 54 19.64 -5.37 10.55
C ALA A 54 18.50 -6.21 11.11
N ILE A 55 17.83 -6.94 10.24
CA ILE A 55 16.79 -7.87 10.66
C ILE A 55 17.42 -9.07 11.38
N SER A 56 16.83 -9.49 12.50
CA SER A 56 17.29 -10.72 13.15
C SER A 56 16.96 -11.96 12.29
N PRO A 57 17.77 -13.04 12.35
CA PRO A 57 17.50 -14.25 11.59
C PRO A 57 16.12 -14.85 11.86
N PHE A 58 15.63 -14.78 13.10
CA PHE A 58 14.30 -15.27 13.46
C PHE A 58 13.20 -14.43 12.83
N ASN A 59 13.32 -13.11 12.85
CA ASN A 59 12.33 -12.25 12.16
C ASN A 59 12.36 -12.44 10.65
N ALA A 60 13.55 -12.64 10.06
CA ALA A 60 13.66 -12.96 8.64
C ALA A 60 12.96 -14.29 8.31
N PHE A 61 13.11 -15.30 9.14
CA PHE A 61 12.42 -16.58 8.98
C PHE A 61 10.89 -16.41 9.04
N LEU A 62 10.35 -15.64 10.00
CA LEU A 62 8.91 -15.39 10.09
C LEU A 62 8.37 -14.64 8.86
N LEU A 63 9.11 -13.67 8.33
CA LEU A 63 8.71 -12.97 7.10
C LEU A 63 8.73 -13.90 5.89
N LEU A 64 9.74 -14.77 5.77
CA LEU A 64 9.80 -15.76 4.69
C LEU A 64 8.63 -16.74 4.76
N GLN A 65 8.28 -17.23 5.96
CA GLN A 65 7.10 -18.07 6.14
C GLN A 65 5.81 -17.37 5.68
N GLY A 66 5.68 -16.07 5.98
CA GLY A 66 4.57 -15.25 5.50
C GLY A 66 4.53 -15.10 3.97
N LEU A 67 5.69 -15.05 3.32
CA LEU A 67 5.81 -14.93 1.87
C LEU A 67 5.44 -16.23 1.13
N GLU A 68 5.71 -17.40 1.69
CA GLU A 68 5.43 -18.69 1.05
C GLU A 68 3.95 -18.87 0.66
N THR A 69 3.03 -18.33 1.45
CA THR A 69 1.58 -18.41 1.20
C THR A 69 0.97 -17.11 0.69
N LEU A 70 1.79 -16.09 0.41
CA LEU A 70 1.29 -14.75 0.06
C LEU A 70 0.43 -14.77 -1.21
N SER A 71 0.86 -15.46 -2.26
CA SER A 71 0.12 -15.54 -3.53
C SER A 71 -1.27 -16.14 -3.33
N LEU A 72 -1.37 -17.23 -2.57
CA LEU A 72 -2.64 -17.90 -2.28
C LEU A 72 -3.60 -16.99 -1.49
N ARG A 73 -3.06 -16.26 -0.51
CA ARG A 73 -3.86 -15.33 0.30
C ARG A 73 -4.34 -14.15 -0.54
N VAL A 74 -3.45 -13.55 -1.34
CA VAL A 74 -3.80 -12.39 -2.18
C VAL A 74 -4.83 -12.78 -3.25
N GLU A 75 -4.68 -13.92 -3.91
CA GLU A 75 -5.68 -14.43 -4.86
C GLU A 75 -7.05 -14.58 -4.21
N ARG A 76 -7.12 -15.17 -3.03
CA ARG A 76 -8.36 -15.32 -2.28
C ARG A 76 -8.95 -13.97 -1.84
N HIS A 77 -8.10 -13.04 -1.39
CA HIS A 77 -8.55 -11.69 -1.04
C HIS A 77 -9.16 -10.97 -2.22
N VAL A 78 -8.52 -11.02 -3.39
CA VAL A 78 -9.03 -10.40 -4.62
C VAL A 78 -10.38 -11.01 -5.02
N GLU A 79 -10.47 -12.34 -5.08
CA GLU A 79 -11.70 -13.04 -5.42
C GLU A 79 -12.87 -12.64 -4.49
N ASN A 80 -12.62 -12.66 -3.18
CA ASN A 80 -13.63 -12.28 -2.20
C ASN A 80 -14.04 -10.80 -2.32
N ALA A 81 -13.06 -9.90 -2.50
CA ALA A 81 -13.33 -8.48 -2.65
C ALA A 81 -14.21 -8.20 -3.88
N LEU A 82 -13.90 -8.79 -5.02
CA LEU A 82 -14.69 -8.62 -6.24
C LEU A 82 -16.14 -9.11 -6.08
N ARG A 83 -16.34 -10.24 -5.40
CA ARG A 83 -17.69 -10.74 -5.09
C ARG A 83 -18.46 -9.79 -4.16
N VAL A 84 -17.79 -9.22 -3.15
CA VAL A 84 -18.44 -8.26 -2.24
C VAL A 84 -18.72 -6.95 -2.97
N VAL A 85 -17.81 -6.47 -3.81
CA VAL A 85 -18.02 -5.28 -4.66
C VAL A 85 -19.25 -5.47 -5.56
N ASP A 86 -19.36 -6.59 -6.26
CA ASP A 86 -20.51 -6.91 -7.11
C ASP A 86 -21.82 -6.93 -6.31
N PHE A 87 -21.82 -7.56 -5.16
CA PHE A 87 -22.98 -7.58 -4.26
C PHE A 87 -23.39 -6.17 -3.83
N LEU A 88 -22.42 -5.34 -3.43
CA LEU A 88 -22.68 -3.99 -2.92
C LEU A 88 -23.16 -3.03 -4.02
N VAL A 89 -22.62 -3.13 -5.23
CA VAL A 89 -23.06 -2.32 -6.37
C VAL A 89 -24.55 -2.53 -6.66
N ASN A 90 -25.04 -3.76 -6.48
CA ASN A 90 -26.43 -4.12 -6.73
C ASN A 90 -27.33 -4.00 -5.48
N HIS A 91 -26.80 -3.57 -4.34
CA HIS A 91 -27.54 -3.54 -3.09
C HIS A 91 -28.38 -2.25 -2.93
N PRO A 92 -29.70 -2.32 -2.65
CA PRO A 92 -30.59 -1.15 -2.66
C PRO A 92 -30.26 -0.08 -1.59
N LYS A 93 -29.56 -0.45 -0.53
CA LYS A 93 -29.13 0.47 0.56
C LYS A 93 -27.74 1.05 0.34
N VAL A 94 -27.03 0.66 -0.72
CA VAL A 94 -25.73 1.22 -1.09
C VAL A 94 -25.94 2.34 -2.09
N GLU A 95 -25.28 3.43 -1.89
CA GLU A 95 -25.34 4.60 -2.76
C GLU A 95 -24.23 4.53 -3.80
N ARG A 96 -23.01 4.22 -3.37
CA ARG A 96 -21.81 4.17 -4.22
C ARG A 96 -20.81 3.16 -3.70
N VAL A 97 -20.12 2.51 -4.64
CA VAL A 97 -18.94 1.68 -4.35
C VAL A 97 -17.75 2.26 -5.12
N ASN A 98 -16.62 2.39 -4.46
CA ASN A 98 -15.38 2.85 -5.07
C ASN A 98 -14.36 1.70 -5.10
N HIS A 99 -14.26 1.05 -6.25
CA HIS A 99 -13.27 0.04 -6.55
C HIS A 99 -12.75 0.23 -7.98
N PRO A 100 -11.43 0.13 -8.23
CA PRO A 100 -10.86 0.44 -9.54
C PRO A 100 -11.24 -0.54 -10.67
N SER A 101 -11.84 -1.69 -10.35
CA SER A 101 -12.37 -2.61 -11.38
C SER A 101 -13.69 -2.15 -11.98
N LEU A 102 -14.41 -1.20 -11.36
CA LEU A 102 -15.70 -0.75 -11.83
C LEU A 102 -15.57 0.08 -13.12
N PRO A 103 -16.51 -0.07 -14.07
CA PRO A 103 -16.45 0.60 -15.38
C PRO A 103 -16.35 2.12 -15.30
N GLU A 104 -17.05 2.71 -14.34
CA GLU A 104 -17.11 4.15 -14.10
C GLU A 104 -15.91 4.71 -13.32
N ASN A 105 -15.02 3.87 -12.81
CA ASN A 105 -13.86 4.32 -12.04
C ASN A 105 -12.76 4.88 -12.96
N GLY A 106 -12.38 6.12 -12.77
CA GLY A 106 -11.36 6.80 -13.59
C GLY A 106 -9.97 6.13 -13.57
N TYR A 107 -9.69 5.28 -12.59
CA TYR A 107 -8.43 4.53 -12.49
C TYR A 107 -8.49 3.14 -13.14
N ARG A 108 -9.61 2.75 -13.73
CA ARG A 108 -9.76 1.44 -14.37
C ARG A 108 -8.67 1.13 -15.42
N PRO A 109 -8.27 2.04 -16.31
CA PRO A 109 -7.21 1.73 -17.28
C PRO A 109 -5.86 1.41 -16.61
N LEU A 110 -5.54 2.07 -15.48
CA LEU A 110 -4.34 1.79 -14.70
C LEU A 110 -4.47 0.46 -13.95
N TYR A 111 -5.66 0.18 -13.42
CA TYR A 111 -5.96 -1.10 -12.78
C TYR A 111 -5.75 -2.27 -13.74
N GLU A 112 -6.32 -2.21 -14.94
CA GLU A 112 -6.17 -3.25 -15.97
C GLU A 112 -4.72 -3.41 -16.42
N LYS A 113 -3.98 -2.30 -16.55
CA LYS A 113 -2.57 -2.31 -16.95
C LYS A 113 -1.64 -2.93 -15.89
N TYR A 114 -1.79 -2.55 -14.64
CA TYR A 114 -0.84 -2.92 -13.58
C TYR A 114 -1.29 -4.12 -12.75
N PHE A 115 -2.56 -4.44 -12.74
CA PHE A 115 -3.15 -5.51 -11.94
C PHE A 115 -4.01 -6.47 -12.77
N PRO A 116 -3.44 -7.12 -13.80
CA PRO A 116 -4.21 -7.98 -14.72
C PRO A 116 -4.83 -9.20 -14.02
N ARG A 117 -4.38 -9.55 -12.82
CA ARG A 117 -4.93 -10.62 -11.98
C ARG A 117 -5.72 -10.13 -10.77
N GLY A 118 -6.03 -8.83 -10.74
CA GLY A 118 -6.75 -8.18 -9.66
C GLY A 118 -5.85 -7.38 -8.70
N GLY A 119 -6.37 -6.29 -8.18
CA GLY A 119 -5.64 -5.23 -7.49
C GLY A 119 -5.89 -5.11 -6.00
N GLY A 120 -5.84 -6.22 -5.28
CA GLY A 120 -5.99 -6.19 -3.83
C GLY A 120 -7.43 -6.33 -3.35
N SER A 121 -7.67 -5.99 -2.08
CA SER A 121 -8.94 -6.27 -1.39
C SER A 121 -9.47 -5.11 -0.55
N ILE A 122 -8.92 -3.92 -0.75
CA ILE A 122 -9.35 -2.72 -0.03
C ILE A 122 -10.18 -1.86 -0.97
N PHE A 123 -11.37 -1.50 -0.52
CA PHE A 123 -12.26 -0.61 -1.25
C PHE A 123 -13.17 0.13 -0.28
N THR A 124 -13.85 1.16 -0.76
CA THR A 124 -14.80 1.94 0.03
C THR A 124 -16.19 1.90 -0.59
N PHE A 125 -17.21 2.07 0.23
CA PHE A 125 -18.59 2.22 -0.23
C PHE A 125 -19.36 3.16 0.69
N GLU A 126 -20.40 3.75 0.13
CA GLU A 126 -21.30 4.65 0.82
C GLU A 126 -22.67 4.00 0.93
N ILE A 127 -23.23 4.01 2.14
CA ILE A 127 -24.60 3.54 2.36
C ILE A 127 -25.56 4.73 2.37
N LYS A 128 -26.78 4.49 1.93
CA LYS A 128 -27.83 5.50 1.97
C LYS A 128 -28.17 5.86 3.42
N GLY A 129 -28.29 7.14 3.69
CA GLY A 129 -28.46 7.70 5.02
C GLY A 129 -27.25 8.53 5.43
N GLY A 130 -26.91 8.53 6.70
CA GLY A 130 -25.82 9.30 7.25
C GLY A 130 -24.89 8.49 8.14
N ALA A 131 -24.17 9.20 9.03
CA ALA A 131 -23.21 8.59 9.94
C ALA A 131 -23.87 7.59 10.92
N ALA A 132 -25.11 7.84 11.34
CA ALA A 132 -25.84 6.94 12.23
C ALA A 132 -26.15 5.59 11.56
N GLU A 133 -26.54 5.59 10.28
CA GLU A 133 -26.80 4.38 9.51
C GLU A 133 -25.50 3.61 9.25
N ALA A 134 -24.40 4.33 8.98
CA ALA A 134 -23.09 3.73 8.80
C ALA A 134 -22.61 3.05 10.09
N GLN A 135 -22.77 3.71 11.23
CA GLN A 135 -22.43 3.13 12.53
C GLN A 135 -23.30 1.91 12.83
N ALA A 136 -24.62 2.02 12.64
CA ALA A 136 -25.54 0.90 12.85
C ALA A 136 -25.26 -0.30 11.93
N PHE A 137 -24.73 -0.07 10.72
CA PHE A 137 -24.25 -1.13 9.82
C PHE A 137 -23.05 -1.85 10.44
N ILE A 138 -22.01 -1.10 10.84
CA ILE A 138 -20.80 -1.65 11.43
C ILE A 138 -21.12 -2.50 12.68
N ASP A 139 -21.97 -1.98 13.57
CA ASP A 139 -22.33 -2.65 14.84
C ASP A 139 -23.07 -3.98 14.64
N LYS A 140 -23.67 -4.19 13.48
CA LYS A 140 -24.39 -5.43 13.13
C LYS A 140 -23.53 -6.47 12.40
N LEU A 141 -22.30 -6.13 12.04
CA LEU A 141 -21.42 -7.08 11.38
C LEU A 141 -21.06 -8.23 12.34
N ARG A 142 -21.11 -9.47 11.79
CA ARG A 142 -20.79 -10.69 12.57
C ARG A 142 -19.51 -11.36 12.11
N ILE A 143 -19.21 -11.28 10.80
CA ILE A 143 -18.03 -11.89 10.18
C ILE A 143 -16.90 -10.88 10.07
N PHE A 144 -17.24 -9.64 9.72
CA PHE A 144 -16.27 -8.56 9.63
C PHE A 144 -15.98 -7.98 11.02
N SER A 145 -14.71 -7.87 11.35
CA SER A 145 -14.26 -7.23 12.59
C SER A 145 -14.08 -5.73 12.38
N LEU A 146 -14.47 -4.93 13.38
CA LEU A 146 -14.16 -3.49 13.40
C LEU A 146 -12.69 -3.32 13.77
N LEU A 147 -11.86 -3.17 12.75
CA LEU A 147 -10.40 -3.02 12.90
C LEU A 147 -9.82 -2.38 11.65
N ALA A 148 -8.88 -1.45 11.84
CA ALA A 148 -8.06 -0.90 10.77
C ALA A 148 -6.77 -1.72 10.62
N ASN A 149 -6.61 -2.40 9.49
CA ASN A 149 -5.39 -3.09 9.10
C ASN A 149 -5.34 -3.27 7.59
N VAL A 150 -4.16 -3.54 7.05
CA VAL A 150 -3.95 -3.84 5.64
C VAL A 150 -3.45 -5.27 5.50
N ALA A 151 -4.08 -6.02 4.58
CA ALA A 151 -3.73 -7.41 4.27
C ALA A 151 -3.86 -8.39 5.46
N ASP A 152 -4.78 -8.12 6.37
CA ASP A 152 -5.16 -9.08 7.41
C ASP A 152 -5.80 -10.33 6.78
N VAL A 153 -5.67 -11.49 7.44
CA VAL A 153 -6.36 -12.72 7.02
C VAL A 153 -7.85 -12.68 7.36
N LYS A 154 -8.28 -11.81 8.25
CA LYS A 154 -9.68 -11.59 8.62
C LYS A 154 -10.32 -10.55 7.72
N SER A 155 -11.64 -10.66 7.55
CA SER A 155 -12.45 -9.64 6.91
C SER A 155 -12.67 -8.48 7.87
N LEU A 156 -12.30 -7.27 7.45
CA LEU A 156 -12.32 -6.07 8.26
C LEU A 156 -13.22 -4.99 7.64
N ALA A 157 -13.82 -4.17 8.49
CA ALA A 157 -14.54 -2.98 8.08
C ALA A 157 -14.36 -1.87 9.11
N ILE A 158 -14.27 -0.63 8.66
CA ILE A 158 -14.22 0.55 9.52
C ILE A 158 -15.18 1.62 9.00
N HIS A 159 -15.59 2.51 9.90
CA HIS A 159 -16.19 3.80 9.55
C HIS A 159 -15.12 4.88 9.79
N PRO A 160 -14.43 5.36 8.74
CA PRO A 160 -13.22 6.20 8.89
C PRO A 160 -13.47 7.45 9.75
N ALA A 161 -14.61 8.11 9.56
CA ALA A 161 -14.96 9.33 10.30
C ALA A 161 -15.13 9.15 11.83
N SER A 162 -15.36 7.93 12.31
CA SER A 162 -15.48 7.66 13.76
C SER A 162 -14.31 6.82 14.32
N THR A 163 -13.35 6.41 13.50
CA THR A 163 -12.26 5.53 13.95
C THR A 163 -10.87 6.10 13.69
N THR A 164 -10.56 6.44 12.45
CA THR A 164 -9.17 6.75 12.05
C THR A 164 -8.98 8.16 11.49
N HIS A 165 -10.04 8.84 11.09
CA HIS A 165 -10.00 10.12 10.36
C HIS A 165 -11.04 11.11 10.89
N SER A 166 -11.23 11.12 12.21
CA SER A 166 -12.12 12.08 12.92
C SER A 166 -11.50 13.47 13.01
#